data_84874623712fb8cf9a164a6810353a06
#
_entry.id   84874623712fb8cf9a164a6810353a06
#
_cell.length_a   1.000
_cell.length_b   1.000
_cell.length_c   1.000
_cell.angle_alpha   90.00
_cell.angle_beta   90.00
_cell.angle_gamma   90.00
#
_symmetry.space_group_name_H-M   'P 1'
#
loop_
_entity.id
_entity.type
_entity.pdbx_description
1 polymer ?
#
loop_
_entity_poly.entity_id
_entity_poly.type
_entity_poly.pdbx_seq_one_letter_code
_entity_poly.pdbx_strand_id
1 'polypeptide(L)'
;SHVKPAGKRISVFYVSGSYLHFKNIEVVGTQVTIVGHTQSECFSNRGGNNNIYENLSMHDGMGIGFYLVKGAGNLILNCDAYNNYDTVSDGGKGGNVDGFGGHPDNNGSGNVFRGCRAWWNSDDGFDLIHSGQAVVIEQCWAFYNGYRPGGMSDKAGDGTGFKAGGYGMSSTPKAPEVIPMHEVKNCIAYYNSNKGFYANHHPGGILWSNNSSYMNPSNYCMLNRKSIEEAVDVAGYGHILTNNLSYSPRSAGKHIIDINESRCQIANNSFLPAAMTLTEADFLSLDAGQLTAKRKADGSLPDITFLQPSESSRLYATRIGYSFEGEKDWLMEAAIHVSDNTACIEGPGAEEFTTFYINGQKVNMSNGTVDLSAYNGKLDLKATSTYGGILKLTLNK
;
A
#
# COMPACT_ATOMS: atom_id res chain seq x y z
N SER A 1 12.84 -25.29 10.57
CA SER A 1 14.30 -25.45 10.76
C SER A 1 14.90 -24.10 11.18
N HIS A 2 15.53 -24.07 12.36
CA HIS A 2 16.23 -22.88 12.83
C HIS A 2 17.59 -22.80 12.14
N VAL A 3 17.67 -22.10 11.02
CA VAL A 3 18.96 -21.74 10.45
C VAL A 3 19.37 -20.41 11.10
N LYS A 4 20.44 -20.39 11.87
CA LYS A 4 21.14 -19.18 12.30
C LYS A 4 22.34 -18.96 11.38
N PRO A 5 22.24 -18.22 10.28
CA PRO A 5 23.44 -17.80 9.55
C PRO A 5 24.07 -16.66 10.36
N ALA A 6 25.19 -16.94 11.00
CA ALA A 6 25.93 -15.94 11.75
C ALA A 6 26.33 -14.76 10.85
N GLY A 7 25.97 -13.54 11.24
CA GLY A 7 26.42 -12.30 10.63
C GLY A 7 25.92 -12.02 9.19
N LYS A 8 24.77 -12.53 8.80
CA LYS A 8 24.20 -12.28 7.47
C LYS A 8 22.77 -11.70 7.55
N ARG A 9 22.46 -10.80 6.62
CA ARG A 9 21.10 -10.40 6.31
C ARG A 9 20.32 -11.61 5.79
N ILE A 10 19.05 -11.74 6.20
CA ILE A 10 18.18 -12.84 5.82
C ILE A 10 17.04 -12.30 4.98
N SER A 11 16.81 -12.86 3.82
CA SER A 11 15.55 -12.80 3.09
C SER A 11 15.01 -14.22 3.04
N VAL A 12 13.89 -14.50 3.71
CA VAL A 12 13.32 -15.86 3.76
C VAL A 12 12.91 -16.27 2.35
N PHE A 13 12.24 -15.36 1.64
CA PHE A 13 11.98 -15.49 0.21
C PHE A 13 12.69 -14.37 -0.55
N TYR A 14 13.70 -14.72 -1.32
CA TYR A 14 14.38 -13.80 -2.25
C TYR A 14 13.87 -14.08 -3.66
N VAL A 15 13.06 -13.16 -4.22
CA VAL A 15 12.33 -13.36 -5.47
C VAL A 15 12.93 -12.49 -6.57
N SER A 16 13.49 -13.14 -7.61
CA SER A 16 13.98 -12.49 -8.84
C SER A 16 13.26 -12.98 -10.10
N GLY A 17 12.49 -14.07 -9.98
CA GLY A 17 11.63 -14.59 -11.07
C GLY A 17 10.40 -13.71 -11.29
N SER A 18 9.86 -13.73 -12.50
CA SER A 18 8.69 -12.97 -12.92
C SER A 18 7.49 -13.88 -13.18
N TYR A 19 6.28 -13.31 -13.14
CA TYR A 19 5.02 -14.02 -13.38
C TYR A 19 4.76 -15.16 -12.38
N LEU A 20 5.19 -14.96 -11.13
CA LEU A 20 4.98 -15.92 -10.05
C LEU A 20 3.78 -15.47 -9.19
N HIS A 21 3.06 -16.43 -8.66
CA HIS A 21 2.00 -16.22 -7.72
C HIS A 21 2.31 -16.96 -6.40
N PHE A 22 2.59 -16.19 -5.35
CA PHE A 22 2.76 -16.70 -3.99
C PHE A 22 1.44 -16.48 -3.24
N LYS A 23 0.86 -17.55 -2.72
CA LYS A 23 -0.45 -17.47 -2.07
C LYS A 23 -0.50 -18.29 -0.79
N ASN A 24 -1.17 -17.75 0.24
CA ASN A 24 -1.47 -18.44 1.50
C ASN A 24 -0.20 -18.96 2.20
N ILE A 25 0.84 -18.13 2.29
CA ILE A 25 2.11 -18.50 2.94
C ILE A 25 2.26 -17.66 4.21
N GLU A 26 2.60 -18.33 5.30
CA GLU A 26 2.93 -17.72 6.57
C GLU A 26 4.45 -17.79 6.82
N VAL A 27 5.05 -16.66 7.21
CA VAL A 27 6.46 -16.52 7.62
C VAL A 27 6.51 -15.99 9.03
N VAL A 28 7.04 -16.78 9.95
CA VAL A 28 7.07 -16.49 11.38
C VAL A 28 8.51 -16.46 11.88
N GLY A 29 8.84 -15.48 12.72
CA GLY A 29 10.07 -15.48 13.50
C GLY A 29 11.35 -15.19 12.71
N THR A 30 11.28 -14.41 11.63
CA THR A 30 12.48 -13.96 10.90
C THR A 30 13.46 -13.27 11.85
N GLN A 31 14.73 -13.68 11.85
CA GLN A 31 15.72 -13.20 12.79
C GLN A 31 16.69 -12.19 12.18
N VAL A 32 17.20 -11.28 13.02
CA VAL A 32 18.35 -10.42 12.75
C VAL A 32 19.51 -10.90 13.63
N THR A 33 20.69 -11.04 13.06
CA THR A 33 21.90 -11.51 13.78
C THR A 33 23.08 -10.55 13.67
N ILE A 34 22.91 -9.43 12.95
CA ILE A 34 23.92 -8.39 12.75
C ILE A 34 23.63 -7.24 13.70
N VAL A 35 24.61 -6.87 14.53
CA VAL A 35 24.48 -5.81 15.54
C VAL A 35 24.52 -4.40 14.89
N GLY A 36 25.29 -4.22 13.81
CA GLY A 36 25.31 -2.98 13.04
C GLY A 36 24.04 -2.82 12.19
N HIS A 37 23.97 -1.73 11.44
CA HIS A 37 22.83 -1.44 10.57
C HIS A 37 22.55 -2.56 9.59
N THR A 38 21.36 -3.14 9.65
CA THR A 38 20.91 -4.19 8.75
C THR A 38 19.39 -4.26 8.68
N GLN A 39 18.91 -4.94 7.68
CA GLN A 39 17.50 -5.27 7.50
C GLN A 39 17.41 -6.74 7.09
N SER A 40 16.52 -7.50 7.72
CA SER A 40 16.10 -8.82 7.25
C SER A 40 14.66 -8.72 6.75
N GLU A 41 14.25 -9.59 5.85
CA GLU A 41 12.92 -9.55 5.26
C GLU A 41 12.26 -10.95 5.26
N CYS A 42 10.95 -10.99 5.43
CA CYS A 42 10.18 -12.21 5.20
C CYS A 42 10.08 -12.50 3.69
N PHE A 43 9.55 -11.57 2.93
CA PHE A 43 9.55 -11.60 1.47
C PHE A 43 10.32 -10.42 0.91
N SER A 44 11.18 -10.66 -0.08
CA SER A 44 11.95 -9.62 -0.77
C SER A 44 11.86 -9.81 -2.28
N ASN A 45 11.14 -8.90 -2.97
CA ASN A 45 11.12 -8.85 -4.44
C ASN A 45 12.34 -8.07 -4.94
N ARG A 46 13.26 -8.76 -5.61
CA ARG A 46 14.57 -8.26 -6.03
C ARG A 46 14.77 -8.28 -7.55
N GLY A 47 13.72 -7.91 -8.30
CA GLY A 47 13.77 -7.82 -9.76
C GLY A 47 12.70 -8.65 -10.48
N GLY A 48 11.91 -9.42 -9.76
CA GLY A 48 10.75 -10.10 -10.34
C GLY A 48 9.69 -9.11 -10.81
N ASN A 49 9.13 -9.34 -12.00
CA ASN A 49 8.08 -8.51 -12.59
C ASN A 49 6.77 -9.28 -12.67
N ASN A 50 5.66 -8.56 -12.56
CA ASN A 50 4.32 -9.12 -12.72
C ASN A 50 4.07 -10.32 -11.78
N ASN A 51 4.58 -10.25 -10.56
CA ASN A 51 4.33 -11.24 -9.54
C ASN A 51 3.11 -10.85 -8.70
N ILE A 52 2.42 -11.84 -8.19
CA ILE A 52 1.32 -11.68 -7.26
C ILE A 52 1.74 -12.30 -5.93
N TYR A 53 1.60 -11.51 -4.87
CA TYR A 53 1.83 -11.91 -3.49
C TYR A 53 0.51 -11.79 -2.75
N GLU A 54 -0.20 -12.90 -2.60
CA GLU A 54 -1.58 -12.90 -2.13
C GLU A 54 -1.73 -13.64 -0.81
N ASN A 55 -2.43 -12.99 0.12
CA ASN A 55 -2.80 -13.58 1.41
C ASN A 55 -1.58 -14.16 2.17
N LEU A 56 -0.50 -13.37 2.21
CA LEU A 56 0.70 -13.70 2.97
C LEU A 56 0.57 -13.17 4.40
N SER A 57 1.10 -13.90 5.36
CA SER A 57 1.19 -13.49 6.77
C SER A 57 2.65 -13.50 7.23
N MET A 58 3.17 -12.37 7.70
CA MET A 58 4.60 -12.16 8.03
C MET A 58 4.69 -11.53 9.41
N HIS A 59 5.09 -12.34 10.43
CA HIS A 59 4.91 -11.86 11.80
C HIS A 59 5.83 -12.47 12.85
N ASP A 60 5.76 -11.89 14.06
CA ASP A 60 6.45 -12.31 15.27
C ASP A 60 7.95 -12.51 15.05
N GLY A 61 8.55 -11.61 14.25
CA GLY A 61 9.95 -11.66 13.86
C GLY A 61 10.70 -10.35 14.09
N MET A 62 11.90 -10.27 13.51
CA MET A 62 12.77 -9.10 13.53
C MET A 62 12.95 -8.50 12.11
N GLY A 63 12.29 -9.04 11.11
CA GLY A 63 12.42 -8.63 9.72
C GLY A 63 11.25 -7.79 9.24
N ILE A 64 11.49 -7.02 8.18
CA ILE A 64 10.46 -6.37 7.39
C ILE A 64 9.52 -7.45 6.85
N GLY A 65 8.21 -7.20 6.88
CA GLY A 65 7.25 -8.15 6.33
C GLY A 65 7.48 -8.36 4.84
N PHE A 66 7.19 -7.37 4.03
CA PHE A 66 7.40 -7.43 2.58
C PHE A 66 8.29 -6.28 2.12
N TYR A 67 9.27 -6.57 1.27
CA TYR A 67 10.24 -5.58 0.80
C TYR A 67 10.41 -5.65 -0.73
N LEU A 68 9.93 -4.64 -1.45
CA LEU A 68 10.06 -4.51 -2.89
C LEU A 68 11.19 -3.53 -3.21
N VAL A 69 12.26 -4.00 -3.82
CA VAL A 69 13.45 -3.17 -4.15
C VAL A 69 13.57 -2.94 -5.64
N LYS A 70 13.15 -3.90 -6.45
CA LYS A 70 13.20 -3.84 -7.91
C LYS A 70 12.05 -4.62 -8.50
N GLY A 71 11.74 -4.33 -9.74
CA GLY A 71 10.70 -5.02 -10.51
C GLY A 71 9.45 -4.16 -10.69
N ALA A 72 8.71 -4.45 -11.74
CA ALA A 72 7.55 -3.71 -12.21
C ALA A 72 6.28 -4.58 -12.18
N GLY A 73 5.11 -3.94 -12.06
CA GLY A 73 3.82 -4.59 -12.20
C GLY A 73 3.51 -5.65 -11.14
N ASN A 74 4.10 -5.55 -9.95
CA ASN A 74 3.85 -6.51 -8.88
C ASN A 74 2.63 -6.08 -8.05
N LEU A 75 1.80 -7.05 -7.69
CA LEU A 75 0.64 -6.87 -6.83
C LEU A 75 0.88 -7.56 -5.48
N ILE A 76 0.86 -6.79 -4.41
CA ILE A 76 0.87 -7.26 -3.03
C ILE A 76 -0.57 -7.14 -2.52
N LEU A 77 -1.26 -8.28 -2.43
CA LEU A 77 -2.70 -8.38 -2.26
C LEU A 77 -3.07 -9.07 -0.96
N ASN A 78 -3.89 -8.40 -0.14
CA ASN A 78 -4.49 -9.00 1.05
C ASN A 78 -3.47 -9.62 2.02
N CYS A 79 -2.31 -9.00 2.18
CA CYS A 79 -1.24 -9.49 3.05
C CYS A 79 -1.28 -8.83 4.43
N ASP A 80 -0.80 -9.56 5.44
CA ASP A 80 -0.65 -9.08 6.82
C ASP A 80 0.81 -9.08 7.24
N ALA A 81 1.30 -7.96 7.81
CA ALA A 81 2.61 -7.85 8.43
C ALA A 81 2.46 -7.27 9.84
N TYR A 82 2.82 -8.06 10.88
CA TYR A 82 2.54 -7.63 12.24
C TYR A 82 3.50 -8.21 13.29
N ASN A 83 3.56 -7.54 14.45
CA ASN A 83 4.38 -7.93 15.59
C ASN A 83 5.87 -8.12 15.25
N ASN A 84 6.41 -7.33 14.32
CA ASN A 84 7.81 -7.43 13.95
C ASN A 84 8.64 -6.37 14.69
N TYR A 85 9.69 -6.80 15.37
CA TYR A 85 10.53 -5.93 16.18
C TYR A 85 11.98 -6.43 16.22
N ASP A 86 12.92 -5.63 15.70
CA ASP A 86 14.35 -5.93 15.74
C ASP A 86 14.95 -5.48 17.08
N THR A 87 15.39 -6.45 17.87
CA THR A 87 16.03 -6.23 19.17
C THR A 87 17.56 -6.30 19.10
N VAL A 88 18.17 -6.41 17.92
CA VAL A 88 19.59 -6.73 17.73
C VAL A 88 20.34 -5.64 16.98
N SER A 89 19.88 -5.23 15.79
CA SER A 89 20.59 -4.23 15.02
C SER A 89 20.36 -2.81 15.56
N ASP A 90 21.26 -1.90 15.24
CA ASP A 90 21.19 -0.48 15.60
C ASP A 90 20.87 -0.21 17.07
N GLY A 91 21.35 -1.08 17.96
CA GLY A 91 21.13 -1.00 19.41
C GLY A 91 19.76 -1.51 19.85
N GLY A 92 19.07 -2.30 19.04
CA GLY A 92 17.82 -2.96 19.40
C GLY A 92 16.63 -2.02 19.57
N LYS A 93 16.64 -0.90 18.86
CA LYS A 93 15.57 0.13 18.94
C LYS A 93 14.40 -0.14 18.01
N GLY A 94 14.49 -1.20 17.19
CA GLY A 94 13.43 -1.59 16.29
C GLY A 94 13.27 -0.72 15.03
N GLY A 95 14.22 0.15 14.72
CA GLY A 95 14.23 0.90 13.47
C GLY A 95 14.42 -0.04 12.27
N ASN A 96 14.00 0.39 11.09
CA ASN A 96 14.05 -0.35 9.83
C ASN A 96 13.22 -1.66 9.80
N VAL A 97 12.17 -1.79 10.61
CA VAL A 97 11.28 -2.94 10.59
C VAL A 97 9.87 -2.50 10.25
N ASP A 98 9.68 -2.24 8.96
CA ASP A 98 8.40 -1.86 8.40
C ASP A 98 7.49 -3.07 8.20
N GLY A 99 6.19 -2.82 8.14
CA GLY A 99 5.26 -3.84 7.64
C GLY A 99 5.52 -4.11 6.15
N PHE A 100 5.55 -3.05 5.35
CA PHE A 100 5.70 -3.11 3.90
C PHE A 100 6.62 -1.99 3.40
N GLY A 101 7.70 -2.38 2.71
CA GLY A 101 8.60 -1.46 2.03
C GLY A 101 8.40 -1.51 0.50
N GLY A 102 8.17 -0.35 -0.12
CA GLY A 102 7.99 -0.24 -1.57
C GLY A 102 9.00 0.71 -2.20
N HIS A 103 10.14 0.18 -2.62
CA HIS A 103 11.29 0.96 -3.11
C HIS A 103 11.71 0.54 -4.53
N PRO A 104 10.79 0.54 -5.53
CA PRO A 104 11.15 0.16 -6.88
C PRO A 104 12.24 1.06 -7.44
N ASP A 105 13.11 0.51 -8.27
CA ASP A 105 14.06 1.31 -9.03
C ASP A 105 13.38 2.09 -10.17
N ASN A 106 14.17 2.85 -10.95
CA ASN A 106 13.64 3.71 -12.01
C ASN A 106 12.90 2.96 -13.14
N ASN A 107 12.99 1.64 -13.18
CA ASN A 107 12.30 0.79 -14.16
C ASN A 107 11.08 0.06 -13.56
N GLY A 108 10.82 0.26 -12.27
CA GLY A 108 9.87 -0.51 -11.49
C GLY A 108 8.45 0.08 -11.43
N SER A 109 7.85 0.49 -12.54
CA SER A 109 6.51 1.07 -12.58
C SER A 109 5.39 0.05 -12.31
N GLY A 110 4.20 0.51 -11.89
CA GLY A 110 2.98 -0.29 -11.78
C GLY A 110 2.93 -1.24 -10.59
N ASN A 111 3.67 -0.99 -9.52
CA ASN A 111 3.58 -1.79 -8.30
C ASN A 111 2.44 -1.29 -7.40
N VAL A 112 1.67 -2.22 -6.82
CA VAL A 112 0.48 -1.94 -6.03
C VAL A 112 0.47 -2.75 -4.75
N PHE A 113 0.19 -2.08 -3.63
CA PHE A 113 -0.19 -2.70 -2.36
C PHE A 113 -1.69 -2.50 -2.17
N ARG A 114 -2.44 -3.60 -2.00
CA ARG A 114 -3.89 -3.54 -1.88
C ARG A 114 -4.42 -4.50 -0.83
N GLY A 115 -5.38 -4.03 -0.03
CA GLY A 115 -6.01 -4.83 1.01
C GLY A 115 -5.06 -5.32 2.11
N CYS A 116 -3.88 -4.70 2.22
CA CYS A 116 -2.85 -5.12 3.18
C CYS A 116 -3.05 -4.46 4.54
N ARG A 117 -2.62 -5.16 5.61
CA ARG A 117 -2.63 -4.62 6.97
C ARG A 117 -1.24 -4.68 7.59
N ALA A 118 -0.83 -3.57 8.21
CA ALA A 118 0.43 -3.45 8.96
C ALA A 118 0.13 -3.00 10.39
N TRP A 119 0.48 -3.82 11.40
CA TRP A 119 0.27 -3.41 12.78
C TRP A 119 1.31 -3.98 13.74
N TRP A 120 1.63 -3.20 14.77
CA TRP A 120 2.66 -3.56 15.74
C TRP A 120 4.02 -3.85 15.11
N ASN A 121 4.34 -3.26 13.94
CA ASN A 121 5.70 -3.25 13.45
C ASN A 121 6.45 -2.12 14.13
N SER A 122 7.71 -2.35 14.46
CA SER A 122 8.46 -1.41 15.30
C SER A 122 8.88 -0.13 14.57
N ASP A 123 8.82 -0.10 13.26
CA ASP A 123 9.04 1.12 12.47
C ASP A 123 7.74 1.51 11.76
N ASP A 124 7.72 1.72 10.47
CA ASP A 124 6.55 2.22 9.75
C ASP A 124 5.59 1.09 9.31
N GLY A 125 4.32 1.43 9.08
CA GLY A 125 3.38 0.49 8.48
C GLY A 125 3.72 0.24 7.01
N PHE A 126 3.83 1.32 6.24
CA PHE A 126 4.22 1.33 4.83
C PHE A 126 5.29 2.40 4.62
N ASP A 127 6.41 2.05 3.97
CA ASP A 127 7.48 2.98 3.62
C ASP A 127 7.79 2.94 2.12
N LEU A 128 7.73 4.11 1.47
CA LEU A 128 8.05 4.31 0.05
C LEU A 128 9.30 5.18 -0.16
N ILE A 129 10.15 5.33 0.85
CA ILE A 129 11.38 6.13 0.72
C ILE A 129 12.27 5.61 -0.42
N HIS A 130 12.90 6.51 -1.16
CA HIS A 130 13.81 6.18 -2.27
C HIS A 130 13.18 5.44 -3.46
N SER A 131 11.86 5.49 -3.60
CA SER A 131 11.19 4.89 -4.77
C SER A 131 11.56 5.63 -6.06
N GLY A 132 12.01 4.90 -7.07
CA GLY A 132 12.33 5.43 -8.39
C GLY A 132 11.12 5.57 -9.31
N GLN A 133 9.98 4.95 -8.95
CA GLN A 133 8.72 4.99 -9.69
C GLN A 133 7.52 5.13 -8.75
N ALA A 134 6.40 5.58 -9.28
CA ALA A 134 5.16 5.68 -8.52
C ALA A 134 4.70 4.31 -8.01
N VAL A 135 4.26 4.28 -6.76
CA VAL A 135 3.65 3.13 -6.10
C VAL A 135 2.25 3.51 -5.68
N VAL A 136 1.30 2.60 -5.85
CA VAL A 136 -0.06 2.75 -5.37
C VAL A 136 -0.24 1.94 -4.08
N ILE A 137 -0.76 2.58 -3.05
CA ILE A 137 -1.23 1.93 -1.82
C ILE A 137 -2.72 2.20 -1.72
N GLU A 138 -3.53 1.15 -1.73
CA GLU A 138 -4.98 1.32 -1.68
C GLU A 138 -5.66 0.25 -0.84
N GLN A 139 -6.76 0.65 -0.18
CA GLN A 139 -7.51 -0.22 0.73
C GLN A 139 -6.63 -0.89 1.79
N CYS A 140 -5.61 -0.18 2.30
CA CYS A 140 -4.67 -0.71 3.28
C CYS A 140 -4.89 -0.09 4.66
N TRP A 141 -4.58 -0.85 5.72
CA TRP A 141 -4.71 -0.39 7.10
C TRP A 141 -3.36 -0.43 7.79
N ALA A 142 -3.01 0.67 8.48
CA ALA A 142 -1.78 0.80 9.26
C ALA A 142 -2.11 1.29 10.67
N PHE A 143 -1.89 0.45 11.69
CA PHE A 143 -2.28 0.80 13.05
C PHE A 143 -1.31 0.23 14.10
N TYR A 144 -1.10 0.98 15.17
CA TYR A 144 -0.18 0.64 16.26
C TYR A 144 1.28 0.43 15.83
N ASN A 145 1.72 0.94 14.65
CA ASN A 145 3.12 0.85 14.25
C ASN A 145 3.98 1.87 15.02
N GLY A 146 5.28 1.59 15.15
CA GLY A 146 6.23 2.40 15.89
C GLY A 146 6.18 2.18 17.40
N TYR A 147 5.66 1.04 17.83
CA TYR A 147 5.69 0.60 19.21
C TYR A 147 6.30 -0.79 19.34
N ARG A 148 6.78 -1.10 20.52
CA ARG A 148 7.09 -2.49 20.85
C ARG A 148 5.79 -3.29 20.87
N PRO A 149 5.73 -4.47 20.22
CA PRO A 149 4.53 -5.29 20.18
C PRO A 149 3.92 -5.51 21.57
N GLY A 150 2.61 -5.22 21.68
CA GLY A 150 1.85 -5.35 22.92
C GLY A 150 1.94 -4.19 23.91
N GLY A 151 2.69 -3.11 23.61
CA GLY A 151 2.85 -1.99 24.54
C GLY A 151 2.89 -0.62 23.89
N MET A 152 1.81 0.17 23.96
CA MET A 152 1.73 1.53 23.42
C MET A 152 2.54 2.58 24.19
N SER A 153 3.13 2.26 25.33
CA SER A 153 4.04 3.13 26.08
C SER A 153 5.46 3.14 25.51
N ASP A 154 5.87 2.05 24.87
CA ASP A 154 7.23 1.84 24.41
C ASP A 154 7.34 2.15 22.91
N LYS A 155 7.66 3.41 22.60
CA LYS A 155 7.96 3.80 21.23
C LYS A 155 9.25 3.15 20.75
N ALA A 156 9.24 2.77 19.46
CA ALA A 156 10.38 2.15 18.79
C ALA A 156 10.86 3.06 17.62
N GLY A 157 10.91 2.60 16.38
CA GLY A 157 11.35 3.36 15.22
C GLY A 157 10.54 4.63 14.91
N ASP A 158 10.42 5.00 13.63
CA ASP A 158 9.73 6.22 13.21
C ASP A 158 8.23 6.18 13.47
N GLY A 159 7.60 5.03 13.22
CA GLY A 159 6.23 4.74 13.61
C GLY A 159 5.17 5.52 12.88
N THR A 160 5.36 5.74 11.60
CA THR A 160 4.37 6.32 10.69
C THR A 160 3.45 5.23 10.14
N GLY A 161 2.18 5.53 9.95
CA GLY A 161 1.26 4.60 9.30
C GLY A 161 1.61 4.42 7.82
N PHE A 162 1.59 5.52 7.07
CA PHE A 162 1.91 5.56 5.64
C PHE A 162 2.95 6.65 5.38
N LYS A 163 4.20 6.25 5.17
CA LYS A 163 5.33 7.11 4.82
C LYS A 163 5.52 7.04 3.31
N ALA A 164 4.96 7.99 2.58
CA ALA A 164 4.79 7.90 1.15
C ALA A 164 5.81 8.76 0.39
N GLY A 165 7.04 8.30 0.30
CA GLY A 165 8.05 8.94 -0.55
C GLY A 165 9.25 9.48 0.21
N GLY A 166 9.95 10.45 -0.40
CA GLY A 166 11.18 11.05 0.12
C GLY A 166 12.46 10.39 -0.37
N TYR A 167 13.56 11.13 -0.28
CA TYR A 167 14.88 10.66 -0.67
C TYR A 167 15.93 10.98 0.42
N GLY A 168 15.46 11.08 1.67
CA GLY A 168 16.29 11.52 2.79
C GLY A 168 16.69 12.98 2.69
N MET A 169 17.54 13.43 3.62
CA MET A 169 18.01 14.81 3.73
C MET A 169 19.47 14.97 3.36
N SER A 170 20.05 14.04 2.59
CA SER A 170 21.37 14.18 2.01
C SER A 170 21.40 15.34 0.99
N SER A 171 22.52 16.06 0.90
CA SER A 171 22.74 17.09 -0.11
C SER A 171 22.81 16.54 -1.55
N THR A 172 23.06 15.23 -1.69
CA THR A 172 23.14 14.53 -2.99
C THR A 172 22.33 13.23 -2.92
N PRO A 173 21.00 13.31 -2.82
CA PRO A 173 20.17 12.11 -2.73
C PRO A 173 20.12 11.37 -4.07
N LYS A 174 20.00 10.06 -4.01
CA LYS A 174 19.71 9.23 -5.20
C LYS A 174 18.23 9.35 -5.53
N ALA A 175 17.87 10.30 -6.34
CA ALA A 175 16.51 10.50 -6.83
C ALA A 175 16.44 10.22 -8.34
N PRO A 176 15.26 9.81 -8.87
CA PRO A 176 15.06 9.71 -10.31
C PRO A 176 14.99 11.10 -10.95
N GLU A 177 15.19 11.17 -12.26
CA GLU A 177 15.07 12.43 -13.03
C GLU A 177 13.66 13.02 -12.92
N VAL A 178 12.63 12.16 -12.94
CA VAL A 178 11.24 12.55 -12.74
C VAL A 178 10.78 12.03 -11.38
N ILE A 179 10.47 12.95 -10.49
CA ILE A 179 9.95 12.60 -9.15
C ILE A 179 8.59 11.94 -9.27
N PRO A 180 8.42 10.71 -8.79
CA PRO A 180 7.15 9.99 -8.92
C PRO A 180 6.07 10.61 -8.01
N MET A 181 4.84 10.67 -8.51
CA MET A 181 3.67 10.96 -7.68
C MET A 181 3.09 9.64 -7.17
N HIS A 182 3.33 9.32 -5.92
CA HIS A 182 2.71 8.16 -5.27
C HIS A 182 1.22 8.40 -5.04
N GLU A 183 0.45 7.31 -4.91
CA GLU A 183 -0.97 7.35 -4.63
C GLU A 183 -1.27 6.56 -3.35
N VAL A 184 -1.90 7.21 -2.38
CA VAL A 184 -2.40 6.56 -1.16
C VAL A 184 -3.90 6.81 -1.10
N LYS A 185 -4.66 5.73 -1.32
CA LYS A 185 -6.11 5.83 -1.55
C LYS A 185 -6.87 4.86 -0.66
N ASN A 186 -7.98 5.32 -0.11
CA ASN A 186 -8.91 4.48 0.62
C ASN A 186 -8.23 3.64 1.72
N CYS A 187 -7.39 4.30 2.52
CA CYS A 187 -6.59 3.68 3.58
C CYS A 187 -7.02 4.15 4.97
N ILE A 188 -6.73 3.34 5.99
CA ILE A 188 -6.96 3.68 7.40
C ILE A 188 -5.62 3.77 8.13
N ALA A 189 -5.35 4.90 8.80
CA ALA A 189 -4.24 5.07 9.74
C ALA A 189 -4.76 5.31 11.15
N TYR A 190 -4.46 4.40 12.08
CA TYR A 190 -4.95 4.48 13.45
C TYR A 190 -3.84 4.27 14.47
N TYR A 191 -3.75 5.16 15.43
CA TYR A 191 -2.94 5.06 16.65
C TYR A 191 -1.47 4.66 16.41
N ASN A 192 -0.87 5.05 15.28
CA ASN A 192 0.58 4.87 15.07
C ASN A 192 1.36 5.80 15.99
N SER A 193 2.62 5.50 16.29
CA SER A 193 3.39 6.24 17.32
C SER A 193 3.75 7.66 16.88
N ASN A 194 3.71 7.96 15.58
CA ASN A 194 4.04 9.25 15.00
C ASN A 194 2.91 9.75 14.09
N LYS A 195 3.05 9.72 12.77
CA LYS A 195 2.10 10.31 11.83
C LYS A 195 1.16 9.25 11.25
N GLY A 196 -0.07 9.61 10.92
CA GLY A 196 -0.95 8.73 10.15
C GLY A 196 -0.50 8.62 8.70
N PHE A 197 -0.51 9.75 8.00
CA PHE A 197 -0.08 9.89 6.60
C PHE A 197 1.02 10.95 6.50
N TYR A 198 2.13 10.61 5.87
CA TYR A 198 3.33 11.43 5.84
C TYR A 198 3.98 11.50 4.46
N ALA A 199 4.20 12.73 3.96
CA ALA A 199 4.88 12.95 2.70
C ALA A 199 6.40 12.71 2.78
N ASN A 200 7.00 12.68 3.96
CA ASN A 200 8.38 12.29 4.22
C ASN A 200 9.41 13.07 3.41
N HIS A 201 9.36 14.40 3.46
CA HIS A 201 10.29 15.27 2.72
C HIS A 201 10.30 15.00 1.21
N HIS A 202 9.18 14.52 0.65
CA HIS A 202 9.10 14.23 -0.78
C HIS A 202 9.27 15.52 -1.59
N PRO A 203 10.14 15.58 -2.61
CA PRO A 203 10.37 16.80 -3.38
C PRO A 203 9.33 17.00 -4.49
N GLY A 204 8.09 16.62 -4.26
CA GLY A 204 6.98 16.68 -5.21
C GLY A 204 5.65 16.43 -4.54
N GLY A 205 4.60 16.31 -5.32
CA GLY A 205 3.26 15.99 -4.85
C GLY A 205 3.01 14.51 -4.66
N ILE A 206 2.02 14.20 -3.84
CA ILE A 206 1.48 12.85 -3.62
C ILE A 206 -0.04 12.96 -3.68
N LEU A 207 -0.71 11.96 -4.23
CA LEU A 207 -2.16 11.88 -4.23
C LEU A 207 -2.64 11.16 -2.97
N TRP A 208 -3.49 11.83 -2.23
CA TRP A 208 -4.15 11.34 -1.02
C TRP A 208 -5.66 11.43 -1.21
N SER A 209 -6.34 10.31 -1.31
CA SER A 209 -7.79 10.34 -1.50
C SER A 209 -8.53 9.29 -0.67
N ASN A 210 -9.67 9.69 -0.13
CA ASN A 210 -10.55 8.80 0.65
C ASN A 210 -9.86 8.08 1.82
N ASN A 211 -8.85 8.68 2.43
CA ASN A 211 -8.17 8.10 3.57
C ASN A 211 -8.84 8.53 4.89
N SER A 212 -8.83 7.64 5.88
CA SER A 212 -9.28 7.93 7.25
C SER A 212 -8.12 7.87 8.23
N SER A 213 -7.91 8.93 9.00
CA SER A 213 -6.86 9.03 10.01
C SER A 213 -7.44 9.38 11.38
N TYR A 214 -7.13 8.57 12.40
CA TYR A 214 -7.66 8.71 13.74
C TYR A 214 -6.60 8.40 14.81
N MET A 215 -6.52 9.24 15.85
CA MET A 215 -5.66 9.02 17.02
C MET A 215 -4.16 8.85 16.71
N ASN A 216 -3.66 9.35 15.59
CA ASN A 216 -2.21 9.51 15.41
C ASN A 216 -1.76 10.84 16.06
N PRO A 217 -0.49 11.05 16.48
CA PRO A 217 -0.04 12.35 16.95
C PRO A 217 -0.34 13.49 15.99
N SER A 218 -0.07 13.29 14.70
CA SER A 218 -0.58 14.09 13.60
C SER A 218 -1.24 13.17 12.59
N ASN A 219 -2.47 13.47 12.19
CA ASN A 219 -3.18 12.61 11.26
C ASN A 219 -2.60 12.70 9.84
N TYR A 220 -2.28 13.92 9.39
CA TYR A 220 -1.62 14.17 8.10
C TYR A 220 -0.44 15.12 8.30
N CYS A 221 0.69 14.82 7.68
CA CYS A 221 1.88 15.67 7.65
C CYS A 221 2.41 15.74 6.22
N MET A 222 2.27 16.91 5.60
CA MET A 222 2.58 17.11 4.19
C MET A 222 3.96 17.77 4.00
N LEU A 223 4.90 17.52 4.91
CA LEU A 223 6.23 18.09 4.87
C LEU A 223 6.99 17.66 3.62
N ASN A 224 7.38 18.63 2.80
CA ASN A 224 8.19 18.42 1.63
C ASN A 224 9.65 18.85 1.86
N ARG A 225 10.53 18.35 1.01
CA ARG A 225 11.85 18.91 0.75
C ARG A 225 11.75 19.98 -0.33
N LYS A 226 12.53 21.08 -0.22
CA LYS A 226 12.46 22.23 -1.13
C LYS A 226 12.71 21.86 -2.59
N SER A 227 13.76 21.08 -2.84
CA SER A 227 14.07 20.47 -4.13
C SER A 227 15.02 19.28 -3.94
N ILE A 228 15.41 18.61 -5.00
CA ILE A 228 16.43 17.55 -4.95
C ILE A 228 17.79 18.12 -4.50
N GLU A 229 18.14 19.29 -4.94
CA GLU A 229 19.45 19.92 -4.68
C GLU A 229 19.49 20.56 -3.29
N GLU A 230 18.33 20.97 -2.75
CA GLU A 230 18.23 21.67 -1.48
C GLU A 230 17.54 20.81 -0.42
N ALA A 231 18.35 20.23 0.47
CA ALA A 231 17.89 19.40 1.61
C ALA A 231 17.33 20.29 2.73
N VAL A 232 16.29 21.05 2.44
CA VAL A 232 15.62 21.98 3.36
C VAL A 232 14.14 21.61 3.43
N ASP A 233 13.63 21.47 4.64
CA ASP A 233 12.22 21.25 4.89
C ASP A 233 11.38 22.47 4.53
N VAL A 234 10.29 22.24 3.82
CA VAL A 234 9.32 23.27 3.45
C VAL A 234 7.91 22.73 3.59
N ALA A 235 6.96 23.66 3.74
CA ALA A 235 5.55 23.31 3.72
C ALA A 235 5.16 22.65 2.39
N GLY A 236 4.40 21.57 2.45
CA GLY A 236 4.04 20.69 1.35
C GLY A 236 3.46 21.39 0.14
N TYR A 237 3.85 20.95 -1.02
CA TYR A 237 3.40 21.49 -2.31
C TYR A 237 3.13 20.37 -3.33
N GLY A 238 2.30 20.68 -4.32
CA GLY A 238 1.99 19.75 -5.41
C GLY A 238 1.10 18.57 -5.00
N HIS A 239 0.68 18.49 -3.74
CA HIS A 239 -0.21 17.44 -3.27
C HIS A 239 -1.61 17.60 -3.83
N ILE A 240 -2.29 16.45 -4.00
CA ILE A 240 -3.71 16.34 -4.30
C ILE A 240 -4.37 15.67 -3.08
N LEU A 241 -5.19 16.42 -2.34
CA LEU A 241 -5.90 15.92 -1.17
C LEU A 241 -7.41 16.01 -1.40
N THR A 242 -8.06 14.86 -1.53
CA THR A 242 -9.51 14.81 -1.80
C THR A 242 -10.20 13.76 -0.93
N ASN A 243 -11.34 14.13 -0.36
CA ASN A 243 -12.20 13.23 0.41
C ASN A 243 -11.51 12.56 1.61
N ASN A 244 -10.52 13.18 2.23
CA ASN A 244 -9.84 12.59 3.37
C ASN A 244 -10.53 12.94 4.70
N LEU A 245 -10.60 11.98 5.61
CA LEU A 245 -11.10 12.11 6.96
C LEU A 245 -9.94 12.25 7.96
N SER A 246 -10.02 13.25 8.82
CA SER A 246 -9.20 13.36 10.02
C SER A 246 -10.09 13.52 11.24
N TYR A 247 -9.99 12.59 12.17
CA TYR A 247 -10.71 12.64 13.42
C TYR A 247 -9.74 12.53 14.61
N SER A 248 -9.94 13.36 15.61
CA SER A 248 -9.28 13.35 16.92
C SER A 248 -7.78 12.97 16.91
N PRO A 249 -6.89 13.81 16.33
CA PRO A 249 -5.45 13.58 16.47
C PRO A 249 -5.03 13.67 17.94
N ARG A 250 -4.06 12.85 18.37
CA ARG A 250 -3.60 12.86 19.79
C ARG A 250 -2.92 14.16 20.20
N SER A 251 -2.28 14.86 19.26
CA SER A 251 -1.82 16.22 19.49
C SER A 251 -2.90 17.20 19.05
N ALA A 252 -3.36 18.04 19.97
CA ALA A 252 -4.47 18.94 19.73
C ALA A 252 -4.26 19.78 18.45
N GLY A 253 -5.28 19.84 17.60
CA GLY A 253 -5.31 20.62 16.37
C GLY A 253 -4.45 20.06 15.21
N LYS A 254 -3.73 18.96 15.37
CA LYS A 254 -2.86 18.39 14.31
C LYS A 254 -3.61 17.45 13.35
N HIS A 255 -4.75 17.93 12.82
CA HIS A 255 -5.45 17.24 11.75
C HIS A 255 -4.60 17.15 10.48
N ILE A 256 -4.01 18.27 10.07
CA ILE A 256 -2.99 18.38 9.03
C ILE A 256 -1.94 19.41 9.43
N ILE A 257 -0.68 19.12 9.14
CA ILE A 257 0.46 20.02 9.38
C ILE A 257 1.37 20.09 8.17
N ASP A 258 2.20 21.13 8.16
CA ASP A 258 3.29 21.33 7.19
C ASP A 258 2.80 21.32 5.73
N ILE A 259 1.71 22.02 5.42
CA ILE A 259 1.13 22.16 4.08
C ILE A 259 1.13 23.62 3.62
N ASN A 260 1.41 23.85 2.34
CA ASN A 260 1.16 25.10 1.65
C ASN A 260 -0.10 24.92 0.78
N GLU A 261 -1.25 25.32 1.33
CA GLU A 261 -2.55 25.12 0.69
C GLU A 261 -2.64 25.74 -0.70
N SER A 262 -2.03 26.92 -0.90
CA SER A 262 -2.06 27.62 -2.19
C SER A 262 -1.28 26.92 -3.31
N ARG A 263 -0.44 25.94 -2.96
CA ARG A 263 0.36 25.14 -3.89
C ARG A 263 -0.10 23.70 -4.01
N CYS A 264 -1.27 23.36 -3.46
CA CYS A 264 -1.87 22.03 -3.48
C CYS A 264 -3.27 22.07 -4.08
N GLN A 265 -3.75 20.94 -4.56
CA GLN A 265 -5.14 20.75 -4.95
C GLN A 265 -5.88 20.13 -3.76
N ILE A 266 -6.83 20.88 -3.19
CA ILE A 266 -7.50 20.49 -1.93
C ILE A 266 -8.99 20.60 -2.14
N ALA A 267 -9.71 19.49 -1.94
CA ALA A 267 -11.17 19.45 -2.08
C ALA A 267 -11.80 18.44 -1.13
N ASN A 268 -12.91 18.84 -0.50
CA ASN A 268 -13.82 17.95 0.23
C ASN A 268 -13.14 17.06 1.29
N ASN A 269 -12.18 17.59 2.07
CA ASN A 269 -11.66 16.88 3.23
C ASN A 269 -12.36 17.36 4.51
N SER A 270 -12.41 16.53 5.55
CA SER A 270 -13.01 16.93 6.84
C SER A 270 -12.25 18.04 7.57
N PHE A 271 -11.07 18.41 7.11
CA PHE A 271 -10.17 19.38 7.75
C PHE A 271 -9.78 20.56 6.85
N LEU A 272 -9.92 20.44 5.52
CA LEU A 272 -9.61 21.48 4.52
C LEU A 272 -10.49 21.31 3.27
N PRO A 273 -10.86 22.40 2.57
CA PRO A 273 -10.55 23.81 2.88
C PRO A 273 -11.36 24.36 4.05
N ALA A 274 -12.45 23.69 4.47
CA ALA A 274 -13.26 24.05 5.62
C ALA A 274 -13.29 22.90 6.62
N ALA A 275 -12.89 23.16 7.86
CA ALA A 275 -12.89 22.14 8.90
C ALA A 275 -14.31 21.78 9.35
N MET A 276 -14.58 20.48 9.48
CA MET A 276 -15.80 19.93 10.07
C MET A 276 -15.59 19.72 11.57
N THR A 277 -16.56 20.08 12.37
CA THR A 277 -16.60 19.64 13.77
C THR A 277 -17.26 18.28 13.81
N LEU A 278 -16.49 17.25 14.15
CA LEU A 278 -16.92 15.85 14.25
C LEU A 278 -16.92 15.42 15.71
N THR A 279 -17.82 14.52 16.04
CA THR A 279 -17.97 13.88 17.35
C THR A 279 -18.03 12.36 17.21
N GLU A 280 -18.03 11.64 18.30
CA GLU A 280 -18.20 10.16 18.26
C GLU A 280 -19.53 9.75 17.61
N ALA A 281 -20.58 10.55 17.76
CA ALA A 281 -21.89 10.30 17.17
C ALA A 281 -21.92 10.34 15.63
N ASP A 282 -20.87 10.89 15.02
CA ASP A 282 -20.73 10.92 13.56
C ASP A 282 -20.33 9.55 12.99
N PHE A 283 -19.94 8.59 13.83
CA PHE A 283 -19.43 7.28 13.42
C PHE A 283 -20.30 6.14 13.94
N LEU A 284 -20.40 5.07 13.14
CA LEU A 284 -21.07 3.83 13.54
C LEU A 284 -20.27 3.13 14.65
N SER A 285 -18.96 3.20 14.61
CA SER A 285 -18.08 2.64 15.64
C SER A 285 -16.71 3.31 15.65
N LEU A 286 -16.12 3.41 16.84
CA LEU A 286 -14.73 3.76 17.08
C LEU A 286 -13.94 2.60 17.71
N ASP A 287 -14.53 1.39 17.70
CA ASP A 287 -13.87 0.17 18.21
C ASP A 287 -12.81 -0.34 17.25
N ALA A 288 -11.55 -0.02 17.55
CA ALA A 288 -10.39 -0.44 16.77
C ALA A 288 -10.08 -1.95 16.84
N GLY A 289 -10.69 -2.69 17.75
CA GLY A 289 -10.60 -4.16 17.79
C GLY A 289 -11.03 -4.80 16.48
N GLN A 290 -11.92 -4.14 15.74
CA GLN A 290 -12.36 -4.58 14.43
C GLN A 290 -11.23 -4.65 13.39
N LEU A 291 -10.16 -3.85 13.50
CA LEU A 291 -9.05 -3.83 12.55
C LEU A 291 -8.25 -5.14 12.52
N THR A 292 -8.30 -5.92 13.60
CA THR A 292 -7.67 -7.25 13.69
C THR A 292 -8.65 -8.39 13.44
N ALA A 293 -9.89 -8.11 13.03
CA ALA A 293 -10.85 -9.13 12.70
C ALA A 293 -10.32 -10.07 11.60
N LYS A 294 -10.81 -11.31 11.63
CA LYS A 294 -10.42 -12.33 10.65
C LYS A 294 -10.81 -11.87 9.23
N ARG A 295 -9.91 -12.04 8.27
CA ARG A 295 -10.20 -11.82 6.85
C ARG A 295 -11.37 -12.69 6.38
N LYS A 296 -12.04 -12.23 5.32
CA LYS A 296 -13.05 -13.02 4.62
C LYS A 296 -12.45 -14.31 4.04
N ALA A 297 -13.28 -15.22 3.60
CA ALA A 297 -12.82 -16.53 3.08
C ALA A 297 -11.97 -16.41 1.80
N ASP A 298 -12.19 -15.38 1.01
CA ASP A 298 -11.42 -15.03 -0.18
C ASP A 298 -10.09 -14.32 0.13
N GLY A 299 -9.82 -14.00 1.39
CA GLY A 299 -8.62 -13.29 1.85
C GLY A 299 -8.79 -11.77 1.92
N SER A 300 -9.90 -11.21 1.44
CA SER A 300 -10.15 -9.77 1.50
C SER A 300 -10.33 -9.27 2.94
N LEU A 301 -10.29 -7.95 3.10
CA LEU A 301 -10.48 -7.30 4.40
C LEU A 301 -11.87 -7.61 4.98
N PRO A 302 -11.99 -7.74 6.31
CA PRO A 302 -13.29 -7.93 6.95
C PRO A 302 -14.14 -6.67 6.83
N ASP A 303 -15.46 -6.85 6.78
CA ASP A 303 -16.39 -5.74 6.90
C ASP A 303 -16.32 -5.18 8.33
N ILE A 304 -16.10 -3.89 8.45
CA ILE A 304 -16.00 -3.18 9.72
C ILE A 304 -16.91 -1.95 9.71
N THR A 305 -17.33 -1.53 10.87
CA THR A 305 -18.05 -0.26 11.07
C THR A 305 -17.15 0.83 11.65
N PHE A 306 -15.89 0.51 11.90
CA PHE A 306 -14.90 1.43 12.44
C PHE A 306 -14.70 2.62 11.51
N LEU A 307 -14.87 3.84 12.04
CA LEU A 307 -14.80 5.12 11.31
C LEU A 307 -15.79 5.25 10.13
N GLN A 308 -16.77 4.36 10.01
CA GLN A 308 -17.82 4.53 9.01
C GLN A 308 -18.84 5.57 9.49
N PRO A 309 -19.31 6.47 8.60
CA PRO A 309 -20.29 7.49 8.99
C PRO A 309 -21.60 6.89 9.46
N SER A 310 -22.16 7.44 10.54
CA SER A 310 -23.57 7.18 10.90
C SER A 310 -24.50 7.89 9.91
N GLU A 311 -25.71 7.38 9.72
CA GLU A 311 -26.72 7.98 8.81
C GLU A 311 -27.08 9.43 9.19
N SER A 312 -26.97 9.77 10.46
CA SER A 312 -27.22 11.12 10.96
C SER A 312 -26.04 12.09 10.78
N SER A 313 -24.87 11.56 10.43
CA SER A 313 -23.67 12.38 10.24
C SER A 313 -23.68 13.15 8.93
N ARG A 314 -23.12 14.35 8.96
CA ARG A 314 -22.80 15.09 7.73
C ARG A 314 -21.86 14.36 6.79
N LEU A 315 -21.05 13.44 7.31
CA LEU A 315 -20.14 12.60 6.53
C LEU A 315 -20.90 11.63 5.63
N TYR A 316 -22.10 11.18 6.03
CA TYR A 316 -22.86 10.14 5.34
C TYR A 316 -23.18 10.47 3.88
N ALA A 317 -23.53 11.72 3.62
CA ALA A 317 -23.83 12.21 2.27
C ALA A 317 -22.57 12.64 1.47
N THR A 318 -21.38 12.54 2.09
CA THR A 318 -20.10 12.85 1.47
C THR A 318 -19.37 11.58 1.09
N ARG A 319 -18.32 11.71 0.28
CA ARG A 319 -17.39 10.60 0.00
C ARG A 319 -16.10 10.72 0.84
N ILE A 320 -16.20 11.36 2.00
CA ILE A 320 -15.04 11.60 2.87
C ILE A 320 -14.71 10.35 3.67
N GLY A 321 -13.45 9.96 3.65
CA GLY A 321 -12.90 8.85 4.41
C GLY A 321 -12.90 7.52 3.66
N TYR A 322 -12.44 6.51 4.37
CA TYR A 322 -12.36 5.13 3.89
C TYR A 322 -13.75 4.57 3.60
N SER A 323 -13.87 3.86 2.51
CA SER A 323 -15.09 3.16 2.10
C SER A 323 -14.78 1.74 1.64
N PHE A 324 -15.66 0.81 1.90
CA PHE A 324 -15.60 -0.55 1.36
C PHE A 324 -16.07 -0.64 -0.10
N GLU A 325 -16.63 0.41 -0.66
CA GLU A 325 -16.99 0.44 -2.07
C GLU A 325 -15.73 0.28 -2.93
N GLY A 326 -15.64 -0.81 -3.67
CA GLY A 326 -14.54 -1.10 -4.56
C GLY A 326 -13.51 -2.11 -4.03
N GLU A 327 -13.72 -2.73 -2.86
CA GLU A 327 -13.03 -3.99 -2.57
C GLU A 327 -13.47 -5.04 -3.61
N LYS A 328 -12.49 -5.50 -4.38
CA LYS A 328 -12.72 -6.45 -5.46
C LYS A 328 -11.85 -7.67 -5.25
N ASP A 329 -12.42 -8.83 -5.48
CA ASP A 329 -11.65 -10.05 -5.53
C ASP A 329 -10.83 -10.09 -6.83
N TRP A 330 -9.54 -9.89 -6.69
CA TRP A 330 -8.69 -9.34 -7.74
C TRP A 330 -8.21 -10.32 -8.74
N LEU A 331 -8.35 -11.50 -8.83
CA LEU A 331 -7.60 -12.29 -9.83
C LEU A 331 -8.05 -13.74 -9.88
N MET A 332 -8.86 -14.14 -8.95
CA MET A 332 -8.99 -15.57 -8.71
C MET A 332 -10.10 -16.20 -9.52
N GLU A 333 -11.03 -15.40 -10.01
CA GLU A 333 -12.22 -15.93 -10.67
C GLU A 333 -12.49 -15.31 -12.05
N ALA A 334 -11.77 -14.25 -12.44
CA ALA A 334 -11.88 -13.72 -13.77
C ALA A 334 -11.35 -14.73 -14.80
N ALA A 335 -12.09 -14.96 -15.86
CA ALA A 335 -11.74 -15.86 -16.92
C ALA A 335 -12.12 -15.29 -18.29
N ILE A 336 -11.43 -15.73 -19.34
CA ILE A 336 -11.84 -15.45 -20.71
C ILE A 336 -12.95 -16.43 -21.05
N HIS A 337 -14.12 -15.89 -21.37
CA HIS A 337 -15.26 -16.63 -21.88
C HIS A 337 -15.42 -16.37 -23.37
N VAL A 338 -15.78 -17.41 -24.12
CA VAL A 338 -16.04 -17.32 -25.54
C VAL A 338 -17.43 -17.89 -25.84
N SER A 339 -18.26 -17.08 -26.43
CA SER A 339 -19.58 -17.48 -26.91
C SER A 339 -19.72 -17.05 -28.36
N ASP A 340 -20.07 -17.98 -29.22
CA ASP A 340 -20.16 -17.79 -30.67
C ASP A 340 -18.86 -17.20 -31.26
N ASN A 341 -18.92 -15.95 -31.71
CA ASN A 341 -17.79 -15.23 -32.27
C ASN A 341 -17.28 -14.09 -31.37
N THR A 342 -17.57 -14.14 -30.07
CA THR A 342 -17.25 -13.07 -29.18
C THR A 342 -16.47 -13.62 -27.96
N ALA A 343 -15.37 -12.97 -27.61
CA ALA A 343 -14.66 -13.20 -26.33
C ALA A 343 -14.94 -12.06 -25.38
N CYS A 344 -15.17 -12.37 -24.12
CA CYS A 344 -15.27 -11.40 -23.03
C CYS A 344 -14.47 -11.89 -21.81
N ILE A 345 -14.28 -11.03 -20.84
CA ILE A 345 -13.69 -11.39 -19.56
C ILE A 345 -14.81 -11.29 -18.53
N GLU A 346 -15.06 -12.37 -17.81
CA GLU A 346 -16.12 -12.47 -16.82
C GLU A 346 -15.58 -12.94 -15.47
N GLY A 347 -16.32 -12.65 -14.42
CA GLY A 347 -15.98 -12.99 -13.05
C GLY A 347 -15.43 -11.80 -12.27
N PRO A 348 -15.25 -11.96 -10.94
CA PRO A 348 -14.69 -10.94 -10.08
C PRO A 348 -13.31 -10.47 -10.55
N GLY A 349 -13.10 -9.15 -10.66
CA GLY A 349 -11.86 -8.55 -11.15
C GLY A 349 -11.73 -8.47 -12.67
N ALA A 350 -12.76 -8.84 -13.46
CA ALA A 350 -12.74 -8.81 -14.93
C ALA A 350 -12.43 -7.41 -15.49
N GLU A 351 -12.91 -6.35 -14.83
CA GLU A 351 -12.71 -4.96 -15.21
C GLU A 351 -11.26 -4.47 -15.14
N GLU A 352 -10.40 -5.19 -14.45
CA GLU A 352 -8.97 -4.87 -14.35
C GLU A 352 -8.20 -5.28 -15.60
N PHE A 353 -8.76 -6.18 -16.40
CA PHE A 353 -8.14 -6.66 -17.62
C PHE A 353 -8.50 -5.73 -18.78
N THR A 354 -7.67 -4.73 -18.99
CA THR A 354 -7.92 -3.65 -19.96
C THR A 354 -7.28 -3.87 -21.33
N THR A 355 -6.44 -4.89 -21.47
CA THR A 355 -5.73 -5.17 -22.72
C THR A 355 -5.93 -6.62 -23.14
N PHE A 356 -6.31 -6.83 -24.40
CA PHE A 356 -6.57 -8.15 -24.96
C PHE A 356 -5.65 -8.43 -26.15
N TYR A 357 -5.27 -9.69 -26.33
CA TYR A 357 -4.40 -10.16 -27.40
C TYR A 357 -4.99 -11.42 -28.04
N ILE A 358 -4.85 -11.55 -29.35
CA ILE A 358 -5.15 -12.75 -30.13
C ILE A 358 -3.89 -13.14 -30.89
N ASN A 359 -3.40 -14.36 -30.68
CA ASN A 359 -2.17 -14.86 -31.28
C ASN A 359 -0.96 -13.91 -31.11
N GLY A 360 -0.88 -13.28 -29.93
CA GLY A 360 0.18 -12.33 -29.59
C GLY A 360 -0.02 -10.90 -30.10
N GLN A 361 -1.01 -10.64 -30.94
CA GLN A 361 -1.33 -9.30 -31.45
C GLN A 361 -2.36 -8.61 -30.54
N LYS A 362 -2.09 -7.36 -30.16
CA LYS A 362 -3.01 -6.54 -29.37
C LYS A 362 -4.24 -6.20 -30.21
N VAL A 363 -5.42 -6.38 -29.62
CA VAL A 363 -6.72 -6.04 -30.24
C VAL A 363 -7.51 -5.09 -29.32
N ASN A 364 -8.39 -4.31 -29.92
CA ASN A 364 -9.26 -3.41 -29.17
C ASN A 364 -10.47 -4.17 -28.61
N MET A 365 -10.77 -3.89 -27.35
CA MET A 365 -12.03 -4.30 -26.72
C MET A 365 -13.09 -3.22 -26.98
N SER A 366 -14.27 -3.64 -27.35
CA SER A 366 -15.45 -2.77 -27.52
C SER A 366 -16.51 -3.20 -26.50
N ASN A 367 -16.88 -2.30 -25.57
CA ASN A 367 -17.82 -2.62 -24.48
C ASN A 367 -17.47 -3.91 -23.70
N GLY A 368 -16.17 -4.10 -23.41
CA GLY A 368 -15.70 -5.28 -22.67
C GLY A 368 -15.61 -6.57 -23.49
N THR A 369 -15.88 -6.52 -24.80
CA THR A 369 -15.87 -7.68 -25.68
C THR A 369 -14.87 -7.55 -26.83
N VAL A 370 -14.45 -8.67 -27.39
CA VAL A 370 -13.59 -8.78 -28.58
C VAL A 370 -14.27 -9.64 -29.61
N ASP A 371 -14.38 -9.13 -30.84
CA ASP A 371 -14.94 -9.87 -31.97
C ASP A 371 -13.90 -10.84 -32.55
N LEU A 372 -14.26 -12.11 -32.57
CA LEU A 372 -13.45 -13.20 -33.13
C LEU A 372 -13.87 -13.63 -34.52
N SER A 373 -14.87 -12.96 -35.17
CA SER A 373 -15.45 -13.41 -36.45
C SER A 373 -14.43 -13.50 -37.58
N ALA A 374 -13.41 -12.65 -37.56
CA ALA A 374 -12.34 -12.62 -38.58
C ALA A 374 -11.24 -13.68 -38.36
N TYR A 375 -11.29 -14.45 -37.28
CA TYR A 375 -10.23 -15.41 -36.90
C TYR A 375 -10.72 -16.85 -37.08
N ASN A 376 -9.84 -17.73 -37.54
CA ASN A 376 -10.11 -19.16 -37.74
C ASN A 376 -8.92 -19.99 -37.27
N GLY A 377 -9.17 -21.27 -36.99
CA GLY A 377 -8.14 -22.22 -36.54
C GLY A 377 -7.78 -22.08 -35.07
N LYS A 378 -6.51 -22.37 -34.70
CA LYS A 378 -6.06 -22.28 -33.34
C LYS A 378 -5.89 -20.82 -32.91
N LEU A 379 -6.57 -20.43 -31.86
CA LEU A 379 -6.51 -19.08 -31.29
C LEU A 379 -5.93 -19.14 -29.86
N ASP A 380 -4.85 -18.41 -29.64
CA ASP A 380 -4.30 -18.17 -28.32
C ASP A 380 -4.74 -16.78 -27.82
N LEU A 381 -5.73 -16.76 -26.96
CA LEU A 381 -6.31 -15.56 -26.36
C LEU A 381 -5.55 -15.22 -25.07
N LYS A 382 -5.25 -13.94 -24.88
CA LYS A 382 -4.59 -13.45 -23.68
C LYS A 382 -5.19 -12.11 -23.27
N ALA A 383 -5.51 -11.95 -22.00
CA ALA A 383 -5.83 -10.64 -21.43
C ALA A 383 -4.82 -10.27 -20.33
N THR A 384 -4.53 -8.97 -20.22
CA THR A 384 -3.63 -8.45 -19.17
C THR A 384 -4.29 -7.34 -18.40
N SER A 385 -4.15 -7.38 -17.08
CA SER A 385 -4.59 -6.30 -16.19
C SER A 385 -3.53 -5.21 -16.06
N THR A 386 -3.94 -4.07 -15.53
CA THR A 386 -3.04 -2.97 -15.16
C THR A 386 -2.03 -3.35 -14.09
N TYR A 387 -2.27 -4.41 -13.35
CA TYR A 387 -1.44 -4.91 -12.25
C TYR A 387 -0.63 -6.16 -12.61
N GLY A 388 -0.54 -6.49 -13.91
CA GLY A 388 0.25 -7.62 -14.38
C GLY A 388 -0.46 -8.98 -14.34
N GLY A 389 -1.74 -9.02 -13.97
CA GLY A 389 -2.57 -10.24 -14.09
C GLY A 389 -2.64 -10.69 -15.56
N ILE A 390 -2.59 -12.00 -15.78
CA ILE A 390 -2.64 -12.60 -17.11
C ILE A 390 -3.69 -13.71 -17.14
N LEU A 391 -4.69 -13.55 -17.99
CA LEU A 391 -5.62 -14.63 -18.35
C LEU A 391 -5.21 -15.21 -19.70
N LYS A 392 -5.36 -16.50 -19.88
CA LYS A 392 -5.07 -17.20 -21.13
C LYS A 392 -6.16 -18.23 -21.43
N LEU A 393 -6.54 -18.31 -22.66
CA LEU A 393 -7.41 -19.36 -23.20
C LEU A 393 -6.94 -19.75 -24.59
N THR A 394 -6.76 -21.03 -24.83
CA THR A 394 -6.51 -21.57 -26.17
C THR A 394 -7.75 -22.31 -26.66
N LEU A 395 -8.20 -22.01 -27.85
CA LEU A 395 -9.35 -22.68 -28.48
C LEU A 395 -9.06 -22.96 -29.96
N ASN A 396 -9.79 -23.90 -30.52
CA ASN A 396 -9.83 -24.15 -31.95
C ASN A 396 -11.21 -23.69 -32.48
N LYS A 397 -11.21 -22.78 -33.45
CA LYS A 397 -12.40 -22.20 -34.03
C LYS A 397 -12.57 -22.66 -35.50
#